data_ef10306b4752016f5688ee3def9d46ac
#
_entry.id   ef10306b4752016f5688ee3def9d46ac
#
_cell.length_a   1.000
_cell.length_b   1.000
_cell.length_c   1.000
_cell.angle_alpha   90.00
_cell.angle_beta   90.00
_cell.angle_gamma   90.00
#
_symmetry.space_group_name_H-M   'P 1'
#
loop_
_entity.id
_entity.type
_entity.pdbx_description
1 polymer ?
#
loop_
_entity_poly.entity_id
_entity_poly.type
_entity_poly.pdbx_seq_one_letter_code
_entity_poly.pdbx_strand_id
1 'polypeptide(L)'
;MTGSQTRLHLTDIAGAARLRRCWAGAPCRAGALCLLVCFFGGFSVSAAEVSTLKVGEAVVLFPAAAHQSEDGRQWVVPLHVWVYLPQHSQFRRKAIADLLKLNHRLDLTPANAVFFDPRVNLLLADNKRDRTMVVEVAGVRATLPPTSANGHSQSQVRIPVSTHTPEGGRVTIRAVLAPADPRKIEADAHLIGPRGLSVISDIDDTVKVTHVLDRRSLWEATFYQPFAAVAGMADAYQRLAARGATFHYVSSSPWHLTEPLLDFLGATGLPISSISLKHARLKDRTALNILKPGRETKPPAIEAILQRYPERRFILIGDSGEDDPEVYAQALRRHPKQIARIFIRNITAGHRGDARFSKMFAGLEAEQWVLFEDATAIAAP
;
A
#
# COMPACT_ATOMS: atom_id res chain seq x y z
N MET A 1 29.31 3.79 -57.19
CA MET A 1 28.20 4.32 -57.96
C MET A 1 27.25 4.88 -56.87
N THR A 2 27.42 6.14 -56.56
CA THR A 2 26.61 7.33 -56.90
C THR A 2 25.21 7.18 -56.32
N GLY A 3 24.81 7.88 -55.33
CA GLY A 3 24.68 9.31 -55.02
C GLY A 3 23.20 9.41 -54.58
N SER A 4 22.67 10.24 -53.81
CA SER A 4 22.85 11.66 -53.59
C SER A 4 22.08 12.07 -52.35
N GLN A 5 22.61 13.03 -51.66
CA GLN A 5 22.01 13.83 -50.59
C GLN A 5 20.92 14.75 -51.12
N THR A 6 19.95 15.10 -50.30
CA THR A 6 19.39 16.45 -50.35
C THR A 6 19.02 16.91 -48.93
N ARG A 7 19.76 17.90 -48.45
CA ARG A 7 19.41 18.82 -47.36
C ARG A 7 18.49 19.88 -47.93
N LEU A 8 17.56 20.37 -47.12
CA LEU A 8 17.03 21.70 -47.26
C LEU A 8 16.92 22.43 -45.94
N HIS A 9 17.44 23.64 -45.95
CA HIS A 9 17.66 24.58 -44.86
C HIS A 9 16.42 25.43 -44.51
N LEU A 10 16.38 25.83 -43.25
CA LEU A 10 16.08 27.14 -42.63
C LEU A 10 15.19 28.15 -43.40
N THR A 11 14.25 28.76 -42.67
CA THR A 11 14.30 30.25 -42.47
C THR A 11 13.45 30.67 -41.28
N ASP A 12 14.08 31.50 -40.45
CA ASP A 12 13.53 32.38 -39.41
C ASP A 12 12.55 33.40 -39.99
N ILE A 13 11.55 33.80 -39.17
CA ILE A 13 11.04 35.19 -39.23
C ILE A 13 10.72 35.65 -37.80
N ALA A 14 11.56 36.55 -37.31
CA ALA A 14 11.29 37.46 -36.22
C ALA A 14 10.45 38.65 -36.70
N GLY A 15 9.46 39.07 -35.90
CA GLY A 15 8.65 40.24 -36.17
C GLY A 15 8.38 41.05 -34.91
N ALA A 16 9.24 42.00 -34.62
CA ALA A 16 9.04 43.05 -33.64
C ALA A 16 8.15 44.19 -34.16
N ALA A 17 7.21 44.64 -33.39
CA ALA A 17 6.50 45.92 -33.65
C ALA A 17 6.25 46.69 -32.35
N ARG A 18 6.92 47.63 -32.19
CA ARG A 18 7.10 49.05 -31.80
C ARG A 18 5.90 49.68 -31.10
N LEU A 19 6.22 50.22 -29.95
CA LEU A 19 5.56 51.33 -29.23
C LEU A 19 5.26 52.53 -30.09
N ARG A 20 4.07 53.14 -29.94
CA ARG A 20 3.88 54.58 -30.14
C ARG A 20 3.17 55.19 -28.92
N ARG A 21 3.84 56.12 -28.31
CA ARG A 21 3.31 57.13 -27.38
C ARG A 21 2.56 58.18 -28.16
N CYS A 22 1.44 58.67 -27.66
CA CYS A 22 0.95 59.99 -27.92
C CYS A 22 0.30 60.60 -26.67
N TRP A 23 0.53 61.81 -26.48
CA TRP A 23 0.49 62.75 -25.41
C TRP A 23 -0.88 63.44 -25.18
N ALA A 24 -1.12 63.75 -23.94
CA ALA A 24 -1.66 65.02 -23.38
C ALA A 24 -3.14 65.41 -23.54
N GLY A 25 -3.75 65.72 -22.42
CA GLY A 25 -4.92 66.56 -22.29
C GLY A 25 -5.69 66.35 -20.96
N ALA A 26 -5.55 67.28 -20.06
CA ALA A 26 -6.19 67.35 -18.71
C ALA A 26 -7.66 67.81 -18.80
N PRO A 27 -8.35 68.17 -17.68
CA PRO A 27 -8.93 67.30 -16.62
C PRO A 27 -10.45 67.52 -16.51
N CYS A 28 -11.19 66.61 -15.97
CA CYS A 28 -12.52 66.89 -15.45
C CYS A 28 -12.83 66.07 -14.18
N ARG A 29 -13.24 66.78 -13.18
CA ARG A 29 -13.71 66.33 -11.89
C ARG A 29 -15.03 65.56 -12.01
N ALA A 30 -15.17 64.45 -11.33
CA ALA A 30 -16.36 64.13 -10.53
C ALA A 30 -16.14 62.74 -9.92
N GLY A 31 -16.26 62.69 -8.59
CA GLY A 31 -16.09 61.47 -7.82
C GLY A 31 -17.23 60.47 -8.02
N ALA A 32 -16.86 59.22 -8.17
CA ALA A 32 -17.71 58.09 -7.86
C ALA A 32 -16.80 57.02 -7.29
N LEU A 33 -16.85 56.91 -5.95
CA LEU A 33 -16.20 55.87 -5.15
C LEU A 33 -16.94 54.57 -5.41
N CYS A 34 -16.55 53.80 -6.41
CA CYS A 34 -17.01 52.44 -6.58
C CYS A 34 -16.29 51.56 -5.55
N LEU A 35 -16.93 51.36 -4.41
CA LEU A 35 -16.61 50.28 -3.48
C LEU A 35 -16.86 48.96 -4.16
N LEU A 36 -15.79 48.37 -4.75
CA LEU A 36 -15.76 46.98 -5.15
C LEU A 36 -15.71 46.12 -3.88
N VAL A 37 -16.91 45.82 -3.35
CA VAL A 37 -17.04 44.77 -2.33
C VAL A 37 -16.75 43.43 -3.01
N CYS A 38 -15.51 43.00 -2.94
CA CYS A 38 -15.15 41.60 -3.23
C CYS A 38 -15.83 40.72 -2.17
N PHE A 39 -17.00 40.20 -2.51
CA PHE A 39 -17.59 39.08 -1.80
C PHE A 39 -16.65 37.86 -2.05
N PHE A 40 -15.62 37.72 -1.23
CA PHE A 40 -15.04 36.41 -0.98
C PHE A 40 -16.10 35.61 -0.22
N GLY A 41 -17.00 35.01 -0.98
CA GLY A 41 -17.85 33.96 -0.48
C GLY A 41 -16.94 32.80 -0.11
N GLY A 42 -16.44 32.80 1.11
CA GLY A 42 -15.82 31.63 1.71
C GLY A 42 -16.88 30.54 1.74
N PHE A 43 -16.83 29.61 0.79
CA PHE A 43 -17.49 28.33 0.93
C PHE A 43 -16.80 27.64 2.12
N SER A 44 -17.32 27.87 3.31
CA SER A 44 -17.06 27.00 4.45
C SER A 44 -17.65 25.66 4.08
N VAL A 45 -16.83 24.77 3.50
CA VAL A 45 -17.17 23.35 3.44
C VAL A 45 -17.25 22.91 4.90
N SER A 46 -18.47 22.84 5.44
CA SER A 46 -18.70 22.26 6.75
C SER A 46 -18.09 20.87 6.73
N ALA A 47 -17.07 20.64 7.55
CA ALA A 47 -16.49 19.31 7.69
C ALA A 47 -17.63 18.38 8.12
N ALA A 48 -17.78 17.25 7.43
CA ALA A 48 -18.79 16.27 7.79
C ALA A 48 -18.57 15.83 9.24
N GLU A 49 -19.61 15.87 10.06
CA GLU A 49 -19.51 15.45 11.47
C GLU A 49 -19.43 13.94 11.61
N VAL A 50 -19.98 13.19 10.64
CA VAL A 50 -20.02 11.74 10.58
C VAL A 50 -19.75 11.24 9.16
N SER A 51 -19.35 9.97 9.04
CA SER A 51 -19.10 9.32 7.77
C SER A 51 -20.39 9.15 6.94
N THR A 52 -20.30 9.37 5.61
CA THR A 52 -21.45 9.31 4.69
C THR A 52 -21.69 7.91 4.11
N LEU A 53 -21.67 6.90 4.96
CA LEU A 53 -21.88 5.51 4.54
C LEU A 53 -23.38 5.20 4.32
N LYS A 54 -23.66 4.33 3.35
CA LYS A 54 -25.00 3.80 3.10
C LYS A 54 -25.18 2.42 3.72
N VAL A 55 -26.43 2.04 3.90
CA VAL A 55 -26.78 0.68 4.34
C VAL A 55 -26.20 -0.36 3.37
N GLY A 56 -25.59 -1.40 3.93
CA GLY A 56 -24.95 -2.49 3.17
C GLY A 56 -23.54 -2.20 2.66
N GLU A 57 -23.08 -0.95 2.69
CA GLU A 57 -21.68 -0.66 2.36
C GLU A 57 -20.73 -1.14 3.48
N ALA A 58 -19.63 -1.76 3.10
CA ALA A 58 -18.56 -2.18 3.99
C ALA A 58 -17.36 -1.23 3.88
N VAL A 59 -16.55 -1.21 4.94
CA VAL A 59 -15.35 -0.36 5.03
C VAL A 59 -14.20 -1.16 5.59
N VAL A 60 -13.06 -1.13 4.92
CA VAL A 60 -11.78 -1.55 5.47
C VAL A 60 -11.01 -0.30 5.88
N LEU A 61 -10.69 -0.19 7.17
CA LEU A 61 -9.64 0.69 7.67
C LEU A 61 -8.33 -0.09 7.66
N PHE A 62 -7.31 0.45 7.00
CA PHE A 62 -6.00 -0.20 6.95
C PHE A 62 -5.21 0.10 8.22
N PRO A 63 -4.48 -0.89 8.79
CA PRO A 63 -3.56 -0.63 9.89
C PRO A 63 -2.48 0.35 9.45
N ALA A 64 -2.12 1.27 10.34
CA ALA A 64 -1.24 2.38 10.06
C ALA A 64 0.08 2.32 10.83
N ALA A 65 1.16 2.71 10.20
CA ALA A 65 2.44 2.99 10.83
C ALA A 65 2.64 4.50 10.91
N ALA A 66 2.43 5.07 12.09
CA ALA A 66 2.60 6.48 12.37
C ALA A 66 4.09 6.81 12.59
N HIS A 67 4.49 8.03 12.25
CA HIS A 67 5.84 8.54 12.50
C HIS A 67 5.77 9.88 13.23
N GLN A 68 6.85 10.27 13.87
CA GLN A 68 6.94 11.58 14.51
C GLN A 68 7.10 12.68 13.45
N SER A 69 6.51 13.85 13.72
CA SER A 69 6.81 15.08 12.98
C SER A 69 8.29 15.47 13.20
N GLU A 70 8.82 16.32 12.31
CA GLU A 70 10.23 16.77 12.37
C GLU A 70 10.59 17.40 13.70
N ASP A 71 9.64 18.12 14.35
CA ASP A 71 9.81 18.74 15.66
C ASP A 71 9.61 17.77 16.84
N GLY A 72 9.26 16.51 16.58
CA GLY A 72 9.03 15.47 17.57
C GLY A 72 7.77 15.65 18.45
N ARG A 73 6.94 16.68 18.19
CA ARG A 73 5.80 17.04 19.06
C ARG A 73 4.50 16.33 18.68
N GLN A 74 4.42 15.80 17.48
CA GLN A 74 3.21 15.17 16.97
C GLN A 74 3.52 13.81 16.35
N TRP A 75 2.55 12.90 16.44
CA TRP A 75 2.48 11.71 15.59
C TRP A 75 1.69 12.05 14.33
N VAL A 76 2.28 11.76 13.19
CA VAL A 76 1.61 11.82 11.88
C VAL A 76 1.09 10.42 11.59
N VAL A 77 -0.21 10.23 11.69
CA VAL A 77 -0.88 8.94 11.48
C VAL A 77 -1.44 8.92 10.07
N PRO A 78 -0.90 8.11 9.14
CA PRO A 78 -1.48 7.96 7.82
C PRO A 78 -2.82 7.22 7.93
N LEU A 79 -3.79 7.70 7.18
CA LEU A 79 -5.14 7.14 7.13
C LEU A 79 -5.39 6.57 5.74
N HIS A 80 -5.86 5.35 5.67
CA HIS A 80 -6.26 4.71 4.42
C HIS A 80 -7.55 3.94 4.65
N VAL A 81 -8.53 4.17 3.78
CA VAL A 81 -9.83 3.49 3.82
C VAL A 81 -10.17 2.94 2.44
N TRP A 82 -10.92 1.85 2.42
CA TRP A 82 -11.58 1.32 1.26
C TRP A 82 -13.06 1.11 1.57
N VAL A 83 -13.95 1.74 0.76
CA VAL A 83 -15.41 1.62 0.89
C VAL A 83 -15.95 0.86 -0.31
N TYR A 84 -16.72 -0.17 -0.04
CA TYR A 84 -17.26 -1.05 -1.07
C TYR A 84 -18.65 -1.58 -0.69
N LEU A 85 -19.38 -2.07 -1.69
CA LEU A 85 -20.60 -2.86 -1.49
C LEU A 85 -20.28 -4.33 -1.77
N PRO A 86 -20.38 -5.22 -0.78
CA PRO A 86 -20.20 -6.65 -0.99
C PRO A 86 -21.11 -7.16 -2.11
N GLN A 87 -20.58 -7.99 -2.98
CA GLN A 87 -21.34 -8.62 -4.07
C GLN A 87 -21.57 -10.09 -3.77
N HIS A 88 -22.83 -10.50 -3.85
CA HIS A 88 -23.25 -11.88 -3.59
C HIS A 88 -23.80 -12.58 -4.85
N SER A 89 -23.38 -12.12 -6.05
CA SER A 89 -23.85 -12.67 -7.32
C SER A 89 -23.36 -14.11 -7.53
N GLN A 90 -24.23 -15.08 -7.37
CA GLN A 90 -23.96 -16.50 -7.62
C GLN A 90 -23.49 -16.72 -9.07
N PHE A 91 -24.09 -16.02 -10.03
CA PHE A 91 -23.72 -16.11 -11.45
C PHE A 91 -22.25 -15.70 -11.67
N ARG A 92 -21.82 -14.54 -11.11
CA ARG A 92 -20.43 -14.06 -11.26
C ARG A 92 -19.44 -14.97 -10.54
N ARG A 93 -19.77 -15.47 -9.35
CA ARG A 93 -18.93 -16.43 -8.62
C ARG A 93 -18.77 -17.72 -9.41
N LYS A 94 -19.88 -18.26 -9.94
CA LYS A 94 -19.85 -19.43 -10.80
C LYS A 94 -18.98 -19.21 -12.04
N ALA A 95 -19.09 -18.07 -12.70
CA ALA A 95 -18.26 -17.74 -13.87
C ALA A 95 -16.76 -17.73 -13.54
N ILE A 96 -16.36 -17.21 -12.36
CA ILE A 96 -14.97 -17.28 -11.91
C ILE A 96 -14.56 -18.72 -11.60
N ALA A 97 -15.40 -19.49 -10.90
CA ALA A 97 -15.12 -20.90 -10.62
C ALA A 97 -14.96 -21.71 -11.90
N ASP A 98 -15.86 -21.55 -12.89
CA ASP A 98 -15.79 -22.22 -14.19
C ASP A 98 -14.51 -21.84 -14.95
N LEU A 99 -14.10 -20.57 -14.87
CA LEU A 99 -12.86 -20.10 -15.49
C LEU A 99 -11.61 -20.73 -14.83
N LEU A 100 -11.57 -20.81 -13.52
CA LEU A 100 -10.48 -21.45 -12.78
C LEU A 100 -10.45 -22.95 -12.98
N LYS A 101 -11.62 -23.60 -13.09
CA LYS A 101 -11.72 -25.01 -13.47
C LYS A 101 -11.15 -25.25 -14.88
N LEU A 102 -11.56 -24.42 -15.85
CA LEU A 102 -11.09 -24.55 -17.24
C LEU A 102 -9.57 -24.34 -17.36
N ASN A 103 -9.02 -23.30 -16.71
CA ASN A 103 -7.63 -22.91 -16.87
C ASN A 103 -6.67 -23.65 -15.94
N HIS A 104 -7.13 -24.07 -14.77
CA HIS A 104 -6.29 -24.61 -13.70
C HIS A 104 -6.80 -25.95 -13.15
N ARG A 105 -7.90 -26.50 -13.66
CA ARG A 105 -8.53 -27.76 -13.19
C ARG A 105 -8.84 -27.74 -11.69
N LEU A 106 -9.33 -26.58 -11.20
CA LEU A 106 -9.75 -26.39 -9.82
C LEU A 106 -11.26 -26.51 -9.73
N ASP A 107 -11.74 -27.52 -9.03
CA ASP A 107 -13.16 -27.78 -8.82
C ASP A 107 -13.67 -27.11 -7.56
N LEU A 108 -14.76 -26.36 -7.69
CA LEU A 108 -15.50 -25.82 -6.55
C LEU A 108 -16.37 -26.92 -5.94
N THR A 109 -16.15 -27.19 -4.66
CA THR A 109 -16.86 -28.15 -3.84
C THR A 109 -17.46 -27.47 -2.61
N PRO A 110 -18.45 -28.07 -1.93
CA PRO A 110 -18.96 -27.51 -0.68
C PRO A 110 -17.86 -27.32 0.40
N ALA A 111 -16.86 -28.18 0.40
CA ALA A 111 -15.76 -28.10 1.38
C ALA A 111 -14.83 -26.90 1.19
N ASN A 112 -14.58 -26.49 -0.07
CA ASN A 112 -13.70 -25.36 -0.37
C ASN A 112 -14.47 -24.06 -0.64
N ALA A 113 -15.78 -24.12 -0.84
CA ALA A 113 -16.64 -22.94 -1.02
C ALA A 113 -16.57 -21.98 0.18
N VAL A 114 -16.32 -22.49 1.37
CA VAL A 114 -16.19 -21.68 2.61
C VAL A 114 -15.02 -20.70 2.55
N PHE A 115 -14.00 -20.99 1.76
CA PHE A 115 -12.86 -20.11 1.51
C PHE A 115 -13.03 -19.32 0.22
N PHE A 116 -13.53 -19.98 -0.84
CA PHE A 116 -13.70 -19.40 -2.16
C PHE A 116 -14.71 -18.25 -2.17
N ASP A 117 -15.90 -18.46 -1.64
CA ASP A 117 -16.99 -17.51 -1.74
C ASP A 117 -16.68 -16.15 -1.10
N PRO A 118 -16.18 -16.07 0.14
CA PRO A 118 -15.82 -14.78 0.74
C PRO A 118 -14.73 -14.04 -0.07
N ARG A 119 -13.67 -14.73 -0.47
CA ARG A 119 -12.54 -14.11 -1.19
C ARG A 119 -12.93 -13.64 -2.58
N VAL A 120 -13.75 -14.42 -3.30
CA VAL A 120 -14.28 -14.02 -4.60
C VAL A 120 -15.30 -12.88 -4.47
N ASN A 121 -16.12 -12.86 -3.43
CA ASN A 121 -17.02 -11.73 -3.17
C ASN A 121 -16.28 -10.42 -2.96
N LEU A 122 -15.14 -10.43 -2.26
CA LEU A 122 -14.25 -9.27 -2.13
C LEU A 122 -13.66 -8.87 -3.50
N LEU A 123 -13.25 -9.84 -4.30
CA LEU A 123 -12.75 -9.61 -5.65
C LEU A 123 -13.81 -8.96 -6.57
N LEU A 124 -15.07 -9.34 -6.38
CA LEU A 124 -16.23 -8.83 -7.13
C LEU A 124 -16.84 -7.57 -6.50
N ALA A 125 -16.37 -7.11 -5.37
CA ALA A 125 -16.90 -5.99 -4.62
C ALA A 125 -17.08 -4.75 -5.50
N ASP A 126 -18.19 -4.04 -5.32
CA ASP A 126 -18.47 -2.82 -6.05
C ASP A 126 -17.94 -1.61 -5.27
N ASN A 127 -16.82 -1.07 -5.75
CA ASN A 127 -16.14 0.07 -5.14
C ASN A 127 -17.07 1.30 -5.07
N LYS A 128 -17.14 1.96 -3.94
CA LYS A 128 -18.00 3.12 -3.72
C LYS A 128 -17.20 4.42 -3.73
N ARG A 129 -17.42 5.21 -4.78
CA ARG A 129 -16.89 6.56 -4.91
C ARG A 129 -17.74 7.58 -4.14
N ASP A 130 -17.16 8.73 -3.89
CA ASP A 130 -17.82 9.90 -3.29
C ASP A 130 -18.41 9.60 -1.89
N ARG A 131 -17.70 8.76 -1.10
CA ARG A 131 -17.97 8.55 0.32
C ARG A 131 -16.97 9.34 1.15
N THR A 132 -17.47 10.19 2.02
CA THR A 132 -16.65 10.92 2.99
C THR A 132 -16.58 10.11 4.27
N MET A 133 -15.36 9.81 4.70
CA MET A 133 -15.10 9.14 5.97
C MET A 133 -14.61 10.14 7.00
N VAL A 134 -15.21 10.08 8.18
CA VAL A 134 -14.72 10.79 9.37
C VAL A 134 -14.16 9.76 10.31
N VAL A 135 -12.95 9.97 10.78
CA VAL A 135 -12.31 9.08 11.75
C VAL A 135 -11.87 9.87 12.99
N GLU A 136 -11.75 9.17 14.10
CA GLU A 136 -11.21 9.69 15.34
C GLU A 136 -9.98 8.86 15.74
N VAL A 137 -8.90 9.56 16.12
CA VAL A 137 -7.64 8.96 16.58
C VAL A 137 -7.17 9.73 17.81
N ALA A 138 -7.09 9.07 18.96
CA ALA A 138 -6.70 9.70 20.23
C ALA A 138 -7.46 11.02 20.53
N GLY A 139 -8.78 11.04 20.28
CA GLY A 139 -9.65 12.19 20.49
C GLY A 139 -9.60 13.26 19.39
N VAL A 140 -8.72 13.13 18.39
CA VAL A 140 -8.63 14.07 17.26
C VAL A 140 -9.44 13.52 16.09
N ARG A 141 -10.40 14.30 15.59
CA ARG A 141 -11.21 13.95 14.41
C ARG A 141 -10.57 14.46 13.14
N ALA A 142 -10.64 13.63 12.10
CA ALA A 142 -10.18 13.96 10.77
C ALA A 142 -11.21 13.49 9.72
N THR A 143 -11.50 14.39 8.78
CA THR A 143 -12.34 14.07 7.62
C THR A 143 -11.45 13.75 6.43
N LEU A 144 -11.60 12.56 5.87
CA LEU A 144 -10.87 12.15 4.68
C LEU A 144 -11.51 12.74 3.42
N PRO A 145 -10.74 13.00 2.37
CA PRO A 145 -11.28 13.32 1.05
C PRO A 145 -12.32 12.27 0.61
N PRO A 146 -13.29 12.63 -0.24
CA PRO A 146 -14.21 11.66 -0.80
C PRO A 146 -13.49 10.51 -1.50
N THR A 147 -14.01 9.28 -1.33
CA THR A 147 -13.43 8.11 -1.97
C THR A 147 -13.42 8.25 -3.48
N SER A 148 -12.34 7.81 -4.11
CA SER A 148 -12.14 7.77 -5.55
C SER A 148 -12.95 6.67 -6.23
N ALA A 149 -12.86 6.55 -7.55
CA ALA A 149 -13.60 5.54 -8.34
C ALA A 149 -13.28 4.08 -7.94
N ASN A 150 -12.12 3.86 -7.30
CA ASN A 150 -11.74 2.54 -6.78
C ASN A 150 -12.14 2.34 -5.30
N GLY A 151 -12.95 3.25 -4.72
CA GLY A 151 -13.44 3.16 -3.36
C GLY A 151 -12.44 3.58 -2.28
N HIS A 152 -11.23 3.99 -2.65
CA HIS A 152 -10.18 4.35 -1.69
C HIS A 152 -10.15 5.86 -1.41
N SER A 153 -9.80 6.18 -0.16
CA SER A 153 -9.41 7.52 0.26
C SER A 153 -8.22 7.44 1.19
N GLN A 154 -7.32 8.40 1.08
CA GLN A 154 -6.13 8.51 1.91
C GLN A 154 -5.99 9.94 2.45
N SER A 155 -5.49 10.03 3.68
CA SER A 155 -5.22 11.29 4.37
C SER A 155 -4.20 11.05 5.47
N GLN A 156 -4.02 12.03 6.34
CA GLN A 156 -3.28 11.87 7.58
C GLN A 156 -3.91 12.71 8.67
N VAL A 157 -3.77 12.27 9.91
CA VAL A 157 -4.12 13.04 11.09
C VAL A 157 -2.88 13.25 11.95
N ARG A 158 -2.79 14.40 12.61
CA ARG A 158 -1.73 14.73 13.56
C ARG A 158 -2.30 14.69 14.97
N ILE A 159 -1.68 13.89 15.83
CA ILE A 159 -2.05 13.79 17.25
C ILE A 159 -0.85 14.15 18.11
N PRO A 160 -1.02 14.77 19.28
CA PRO A 160 0.10 15.17 20.14
C PRO A 160 0.83 13.93 20.67
N VAL A 161 2.16 14.06 20.81
CA VAL A 161 2.96 13.11 21.59
C VAL A 161 2.67 13.37 23.08
N SER A 162 2.23 12.36 23.79
CA SER A 162 1.85 12.45 25.21
C SER A 162 2.07 11.11 25.90
N THR A 163 1.83 11.06 27.21
CA THR A 163 1.86 9.82 27.99
C THR A 163 0.81 8.79 27.53
N HIS A 164 -0.27 9.25 26.89
CA HIS A 164 -1.31 8.38 26.33
C HIS A 164 -0.98 7.91 24.90
N THR A 165 0.06 8.47 24.29
CA THR A 165 0.53 8.15 22.94
C THR A 165 2.04 7.91 22.92
N PRO A 166 2.56 6.95 23.73
CA PRO A 166 3.99 6.72 23.83
C PRO A 166 4.56 6.09 22.56
N GLU A 167 5.86 6.31 22.33
CA GLU A 167 6.59 5.61 21.28
C GLU A 167 6.50 4.10 21.45
N GLY A 168 6.33 3.37 20.33
CA GLY A 168 6.11 1.92 20.31
C GLY A 168 4.71 1.50 20.73
N GLY A 169 3.86 2.45 21.20
CA GLY A 169 2.46 2.20 21.53
C GLY A 169 1.57 2.04 20.32
N ARG A 170 0.29 1.80 20.58
CA ARG A 170 -0.76 1.75 19.57
C ARG A 170 -1.89 2.68 19.94
N VAL A 171 -2.52 3.28 18.95
CA VAL A 171 -3.77 4.04 19.10
C VAL A 171 -4.79 3.51 18.10
N THR A 172 -6.05 3.47 18.52
CA THR A 172 -7.12 3.01 17.63
C THR A 172 -7.56 4.13 16.69
N ILE A 173 -7.67 3.82 15.41
CA ILE A 173 -8.36 4.61 14.40
C ILE A 173 -9.80 4.12 14.38
N ARG A 174 -10.76 4.97 14.70
CA ARG A 174 -12.19 4.61 14.74
C ARG A 174 -12.97 5.46 13.74
N ALA A 175 -13.81 4.82 12.91
CA ALA A 175 -14.75 5.54 12.07
C ALA A 175 -15.85 6.20 12.94
N VAL A 176 -16.13 7.47 12.67
CA VAL A 176 -17.25 8.20 13.31
C VAL A 176 -18.48 7.99 12.44
N LEU A 177 -19.43 7.22 12.93
CA LEU A 177 -20.65 6.84 12.22
C LEU A 177 -21.85 7.61 12.74
N ALA A 178 -22.94 7.62 11.97
CA ALA A 178 -24.21 8.18 12.43
C ALA A 178 -24.71 7.41 13.69
N PRO A 179 -25.40 8.08 14.63
CA PRO A 179 -25.84 7.42 15.88
C PRO A 179 -26.68 6.16 15.70
N ALA A 180 -27.41 6.07 14.59
CA ALA A 180 -28.23 4.90 14.25
C ALA A 180 -27.46 3.76 13.56
N ASP A 181 -26.18 3.93 13.25
CA ASP A 181 -25.34 2.94 12.60
C ASP A 181 -24.65 2.05 13.66
N PRO A 182 -25.00 0.76 13.79
CA PRO A 182 -24.47 -0.09 14.86
C PRO A 182 -23.06 -0.64 14.55
N ARG A 183 -22.50 -0.35 13.38
CA ARG A 183 -21.19 -0.91 12.97
C ARG A 183 -20.07 -0.35 13.84
N LYS A 184 -19.08 -1.19 14.11
CA LYS A 184 -17.83 -0.79 14.74
C LYS A 184 -16.72 -1.01 13.71
N ILE A 185 -16.15 0.08 13.20
CA ILE A 185 -15.12 0.06 12.16
C ILE A 185 -13.87 0.67 12.77
N GLU A 186 -12.87 -0.16 13.01
CA GLU A 186 -11.65 0.23 13.72
C GLU A 186 -10.43 -0.41 13.08
N ALA A 187 -9.28 0.23 13.24
CA ALA A 187 -7.95 -0.30 12.95
C ALA A 187 -6.94 0.29 13.93
N ASP A 188 -5.78 -0.34 14.04
CA ASP A 188 -4.70 0.17 14.89
C ASP A 188 -3.71 1.02 14.09
N ALA A 189 -3.24 2.10 14.71
CA ALA A 189 -2.04 2.81 14.29
C ALA A 189 -0.91 2.53 15.29
N HIS A 190 0.19 1.97 14.79
CA HIS A 190 1.40 1.73 15.56
C HIS A 190 2.27 3.00 15.55
N LEU A 191 2.62 3.52 16.72
CA LEU A 191 3.39 4.75 16.90
C LEU A 191 4.89 4.42 16.85
N ILE A 192 5.48 4.59 15.69
CA ILE A 192 6.87 4.17 15.40
C ILE A 192 7.81 5.37 15.57
N GLY A 193 8.71 5.27 16.53
CA GLY A 193 9.73 6.28 16.76
C GLY A 193 10.76 6.39 15.62
N PRO A 194 11.55 7.46 15.61
CA PRO A 194 12.48 7.75 14.52
C PRO A 194 13.61 6.73 14.41
N ARG A 195 13.98 6.08 15.51
CA ARG A 195 15.08 5.11 15.56
C ARG A 195 14.61 3.70 15.91
N GLY A 196 15.48 2.73 15.69
CA GLY A 196 15.24 1.31 15.98
C GLY A 196 15.23 0.46 14.72
N LEU A 197 14.76 -0.78 14.86
CA LEU A 197 14.70 -1.76 13.78
C LEU A 197 13.30 -1.82 13.18
N SER A 198 13.23 -1.91 11.86
CA SER A 198 12.00 -2.23 11.12
C SER A 198 12.24 -3.39 10.17
N VAL A 199 11.21 -4.17 9.94
CA VAL A 199 11.18 -5.24 8.93
C VAL A 199 10.25 -4.82 7.81
N ILE A 200 10.72 -4.86 6.57
CA ILE A 200 9.87 -4.84 5.38
C ILE A 200 9.79 -6.29 4.90
N SER A 201 8.61 -6.85 4.90
CA SER A 201 8.37 -8.25 4.56
C SER A 201 7.42 -8.38 3.39
N ASP A 202 7.73 -9.28 2.47
CA ASP A 202 6.74 -9.84 1.58
C ASP A 202 5.79 -10.80 2.33
N ILE A 203 4.72 -11.26 1.68
CA ILE A 203 3.70 -12.15 2.24
C ILE A 203 3.75 -13.54 1.57
N ASP A 204 3.57 -13.56 0.24
CA ASP A 204 3.37 -14.81 -0.51
C ASP A 204 4.67 -15.61 -0.59
N ASP A 205 4.64 -16.88 -0.19
CA ASP A 205 5.79 -17.77 0.01
C ASP A 205 6.91 -17.23 0.91
N THR A 206 6.71 -16.08 1.54
CA THR A 206 7.58 -15.54 2.60
C THR A 206 7.05 -15.90 3.97
N VAL A 207 5.84 -15.46 4.33
CA VAL A 207 5.17 -15.79 5.61
C VAL A 207 3.93 -16.65 5.41
N LYS A 208 3.33 -16.65 4.23
CA LYS A 208 2.16 -17.43 3.83
C LYS A 208 2.53 -18.38 2.71
N VAL A 209 2.20 -19.66 2.84
CA VAL A 209 2.38 -20.65 1.79
C VAL A 209 1.44 -20.34 0.63
N THR A 210 1.98 -20.13 -0.56
CA THR A 210 1.21 -19.73 -1.74
C THR A 210 1.57 -20.51 -2.99
N HIS A 211 2.80 -21.05 -3.06
CA HIS A 211 3.32 -21.78 -4.23
C HIS A 211 3.37 -20.92 -5.50
N VAL A 212 3.97 -19.72 -5.42
CA VAL A 212 4.02 -18.73 -6.50
C VAL A 212 4.64 -19.25 -7.80
N LEU A 213 5.46 -20.30 -7.74
CA LEU A 213 6.10 -20.94 -8.89
C LEU A 213 5.14 -21.81 -9.71
N ASP A 214 4.06 -22.31 -9.12
CA ASP A 214 3.04 -23.12 -9.79
C ASP A 214 1.68 -22.42 -9.81
N ARG A 215 1.21 -22.07 -10.99
CA ARG A 215 -0.03 -21.27 -11.14
C ARG A 215 -1.26 -21.96 -10.58
N ARG A 216 -1.36 -23.28 -10.69
CA ARG A 216 -2.51 -24.01 -10.16
C ARG A 216 -2.51 -23.92 -8.64
N SER A 217 -1.40 -24.29 -8.02
CA SER A 217 -1.22 -24.28 -6.57
C SER A 217 -1.39 -22.86 -5.99
N LEU A 218 -0.90 -21.82 -6.70
CA LEU A 218 -1.11 -20.43 -6.37
C LEU A 218 -2.60 -20.06 -6.26
N TRP A 219 -3.41 -20.43 -7.28
CA TRP A 219 -4.85 -20.16 -7.25
C TRP A 219 -5.56 -20.99 -6.17
N GLU A 220 -5.15 -22.24 -6.01
CA GLU A 220 -5.67 -23.13 -5.00
C GLU A 220 -5.43 -22.59 -3.58
N ALA A 221 -4.19 -22.24 -3.24
CA ALA A 221 -3.83 -21.66 -1.95
C ALA A 221 -4.47 -20.30 -1.71
N THR A 222 -4.69 -19.51 -2.79
CA THR A 222 -5.28 -18.17 -2.65
C THR A 222 -6.79 -18.21 -2.46
N PHE A 223 -7.54 -19.12 -3.11
CA PHE A 223 -8.99 -19.09 -3.12
C PHE A 223 -9.69 -20.33 -2.58
N TYR A 224 -9.06 -21.51 -2.59
CA TYR A 224 -9.74 -22.77 -2.30
C TYR A 224 -9.32 -23.42 -0.97
N GLN A 225 -8.27 -22.90 -0.34
CA GLN A 225 -7.72 -23.46 0.91
C GLN A 225 -7.64 -22.42 2.01
N PRO A 226 -7.60 -22.83 3.29
CA PRO A 226 -7.23 -21.92 4.36
C PRO A 226 -5.80 -21.40 4.11
N PHE A 227 -5.53 -20.15 4.49
CA PHE A 227 -4.18 -19.64 4.45
C PHE A 227 -3.31 -20.39 5.47
N ALA A 228 -2.14 -20.84 5.06
CA ALA A 228 -1.19 -21.57 5.88
C ALA A 228 0.09 -20.75 6.08
N ALA A 229 0.59 -20.71 7.32
CA ALA A 229 1.85 -20.03 7.61
C ALA A 229 3.05 -20.86 7.16
N VAL A 230 4.09 -20.18 6.70
CA VAL A 230 5.41 -20.80 6.52
C VAL A 230 5.99 -21.14 7.89
N ALA A 231 6.44 -22.39 8.06
CA ALA A 231 6.93 -22.88 9.32
C ALA A 231 8.06 -22.00 9.90
N GLY A 232 8.00 -21.74 11.21
CA GLY A 232 9.01 -20.99 11.96
C GLY A 232 9.02 -19.47 11.71
N MET A 233 8.31 -18.94 10.70
CA MET A 233 8.34 -17.51 10.40
C MET A 233 7.67 -16.66 11.48
N ALA A 234 6.53 -17.12 12.03
CA ALA A 234 5.88 -16.42 13.13
C ALA A 234 6.82 -16.30 14.35
N ASP A 235 7.48 -17.38 14.75
CA ASP A 235 8.44 -17.37 15.86
C ASP A 235 9.64 -16.45 15.58
N ALA A 236 10.16 -16.48 14.36
CA ALA A 236 11.26 -15.59 13.97
C ALA A 236 10.84 -14.11 14.08
N TYR A 237 9.63 -13.76 13.61
CA TYR A 237 9.12 -12.40 13.68
C TYR A 237 8.80 -11.98 15.11
N GLN A 238 8.27 -12.87 15.92
CA GLN A 238 8.04 -12.60 17.35
C GLN A 238 9.37 -12.35 18.10
N ARG A 239 10.45 -13.08 17.78
CA ARG A 239 11.78 -12.80 18.35
C ARG A 239 12.29 -11.40 17.96
N LEU A 240 12.05 -10.95 16.73
CA LEU A 240 12.39 -9.59 16.32
C LEU A 240 11.48 -8.55 16.98
N ALA A 241 10.17 -8.81 17.08
CA ALA A 241 9.22 -7.94 17.77
C ALA A 241 9.56 -7.73 19.24
N ALA A 242 9.96 -8.80 19.94
CA ALA A 242 10.41 -8.74 21.34
C ALA A 242 11.65 -7.83 21.54
N ARG A 243 12.40 -7.55 20.46
CA ARG A 243 13.51 -6.59 20.44
C ARG A 243 13.10 -5.20 19.96
N GLY A 244 11.79 -4.92 19.87
CA GLY A 244 11.25 -3.65 19.46
C GLY A 244 11.19 -3.42 17.93
N ALA A 245 11.34 -4.47 17.11
CA ALA A 245 11.19 -4.34 15.68
C ALA A 245 9.72 -4.08 15.29
N THR A 246 9.51 -3.26 14.26
CA THR A 246 8.21 -2.96 13.65
C THR A 246 8.11 -3.62 12.28
N PHE A 247 6.89 -3.90 11.80
CA PHE A 247 6.67 -4.76 10.64
C PHE A 247 5.79 -4.10 9.58
N HIS A 248 6.34 -3.95 8.38
CA HIS A 248 5.69 -3.39 7.21
C HIS A 248 5.57 -4.48 6.14
N TYR A 249 4.36 -4.94 5.86
CA TYR A 249 4.15 -5.90 4.78
C TYR A 249 3.97 -5.20 3.45
N VAL A 250 4.68 -5.66 2.42
CA VAL A 250 4.62 -5.15 1.04
C VAL A 250 4.45 -6.33 0.10
N SER A 251 3.26 -6.52 -0.45
CA SER A 251 2.95 -7.69 -1.28
C SER A 251 2.34 -7.32 -2.63
N SER A 252 2.56 -8.18 -3.61
CA SER A 252 1.90 -8.15 -4.92
C SER A 252 0.46 -8.65 -4.88
N SER A 253 -0.01 -9.18 -3.76
CA SER A 253 -1.40 -9.58 -3.55
C SER A 253 -2.35 -8.38 -3.71
N PRO A 254 -3.54 -8.55 -4.33
CA PRO A 254 -4.46 -7.46 -4.56
C PRO A 254 -5.11 -6.99 -3.25
N TRP A 255 -5.37 -5.68 -3.14
CA TRP A 255 -5.96 -5.07 -1.92
C TRP A 255 -7.28 -5.69 -1.46
N HIS A 256 -8.05 -6.31 -2.37
CA HIS A 256 -9.29 -6.99 -2.02
C HIS A 256 -9.11 -8.12 -1.00
N LEU A 257 -7.90 -8.64 -0.91
CA LEU A 257 -7.53 -9.67 0.07
C LEU A 257 -7.04 -9.09 1.41
N THR A 258 -7.16 -7.77 1.63
CA THR A 258 -6.68 -7.14 2.86
C THR A 258 -7.26 -7.79 4.11
N GLU A 259 -8.59 -7.92 4.21
CA GLU A 259 -9.23 -8.50 5.39
C GLU A 259 -8.79 -9.96 5.62
N PRO A 260 -8.89 -10.89 4.66
CA PRO A 260 -8.40 -12.25 4.83
C PRO A 260 -6.90 -12.34 5.20
N LEU A 261 -6.08 -11.44 4.68
CA LEU A 261 -4.64 -11.41 5.01
C LEU A 261 -4.39 -10.87 6.41
N LEU A 262 -5.10 -9.85 6.85
CA LEU A 262 -5.01 -9.32 8.22
C LEU A 262 -5.47 -10.37 9.24
N ASP A 263 -6.57 -11.07 8.95
CA ASP A 263 -7.07 -12.18 9.77
C ASP A 263 -6.03 -13.30 9.88
N PHE A 264 -5.42 -13.68 8.77
CA PHE A 264 -4.36 -14.68 8.73
C PHE A 264 -3.12 -14.24 9.55
N LEU A 265 -2.62 -13.02 9.32
CA LEU A 265 -1.47 -12.51 10.06
C LEU A 265 -1.73 -12.45 11.56
N GLY A 266 -2.93 -11.99 11.95
CA GLY A 266 -3.35 -11.96 13.36
C GLY A 266 -3.48 -13.37 13.98
N ALA A 267 -4.16 -14.28 13.30
CA ALA A 267 -4.37 -15.65 13.77
C ALA A 267 -3.06 -16.45 13.93
N THR A 268 -2.05 -16.14 13.11
CA THR A 268 -0.72 -16.78 13.16
C THR A 268 0.25 -16.09 14.11
N GLY A 269 -0.15 -14.98 14.75
CA GLY A 269 0.70 -14.20 15.64
C GLY A 269 1.79 -13.41 14.93
N LEU A 270 1.70 -13.19 13.63
CA LEU A 270 2.62 -12.36 12.88
C LEU A 270 2.38 -10.87 13.21
N PRO A 271 3.40 -10.13 13.70
CA PRO A 271 3.23 -8.75 14.11
C PRO A 271 2.99 -7.83 12.92
N ILE A 272 2.06 -6.86 13.05
CA ILE A 272 1.67 -5.95 11.97
C ILE A 272 1.80 -4.51 12.46
N SER A 273 2.49 -3.67 11.67
CA SER A 273 2.45 -2.22 11.82
C SER A 273 1.81 -1.54 10.62
N SER A 274 2.04 -2.04 9.42
CA SER A 274 1.34 -1.60 8.20
C SER A 274 1.33 -2.68 7.14
N ILE A 275 0.40 -2.55 6.18
CA ILE A 275 0.28 -3.42 5.02
C ILE A 275 0.09 -2.58 3.76
N SER A 276 0.86 -2.89 2.72
CA SER A 276 0.79 -2.28 1.40
C SER A 276 0.56 -3.37 0.36
N LEU A 277 -0.61 -3.37 -0.25
CA LEU A 277 -1.02 -4.34 -1.26
C LEU A 277 -1.15 -3.67 -2.63
N LYS A 278 -1.10 -4.48 -3.67
CA LYS A 278 -1.17 -4.01 -5.04
C LYS A 278 -2.53 -3.39 -5.37
N HIS A 279 -2.52 -2.18 -5.92
CA HIS A 279 -3.69 -1.57 -6.52
C HIS A 279 -3.97 -2.19 -7.90
N ALA A 280 -4.69 -3.32 -7.95
CA ALA A 280 -5.13 -3.96 -9.18
C ALA A 280 -6.57 -3.52 -9.52
N ARG A 281 -6.85 -3.15 -10.79
CA ARG A 281 -8.22 -2.84 -11.26
C ARG A 281 -8.87 -4.10 -11.81
N LEU A 282 -10.04 -4.45 -11.28
CA LEU A 282 -10.83 -5.63 -11.69
C LEU A 282 -11.88 -5.35 -12.76
N LYS A 283 -12.02 -4.11 -13.24
CA LYS A 283 -13.11 -3.75 -14.16
C LYS A 283 -12.93 -4.21 -15.60
N ASP A 284 -11.76 -4.78 -15.97
CA ASP A 284 -11.46 -5.22 -17.32
C ASP A 284 -11.14 -6.72 -17.40
N ARG A 285 -11.07 -7.27 -18.63
CA ARG A 285 -10.62 -8.63 -18.96
C ARG A 285 -9.27 -9.01 -18.32
N THR A 286 -8.63 -8.07 -17.63
CA THR A 286 -7.36 -8.22 -16.90
C THR A 286 -7.53 -8.74 -15.47
N ALA A 287 -8.72 -9.13 -15.04
CA ALA A 287 -8.95 -9.72 -13.71
C ALA A 287 -8.00 -10.89 -13.39
N LEU A 288 -7.61 -11.66 -14.41
CA LEU A 288 -6.61 -12.72 -14.32
C LEU A 288 -5.16 -12.21 -14.23
N ASN A 289 -4.91 -10.92 -14.53
CA ASN A 289 -3.60 -10.29 -14.38
C ASN A 289 -3.31 -9.81 -12.94
N ILE A 290 -4.24 -10.05 -12.01
CA ILE A 290 -4.09 -9.67 -10.59
C ILE A 290 -2.83 -10.26 -9.99
N LEU A 291 -2.44 -11.44 -10.45
CA LEU A 291 -1.27 -12.17 -9.97
C LEU A 291 -0.01 -11.95 -10.83
N LYS A 292 0.05 -10.87 -11.63
CA LYS A 292 1.30 -10.52 -12.31
C LYS A 292 2.37 -10.12 -11.29
N PRO A 293 3.65 -10.50 -11.51
CA PRO A 293 4.77 -10.13 -10.64
C PRO A 293 4.81 -8.63 -10.33
N GLY A 294 5.09 -8.30 -9.08
CA GLY A 294 4.98 -6.94 -8.57
C GLY A 294 6.17 -6.01 -8.82
N ARG A 295 6.94 -6.21 -9.90
CA ARG A 295 8.11 -5.35 -10.24
C ARG A 295 7.84 -3.86 -10.21
N GLU A 296 6.58 -3.45 -10.40
CA GLU A 296 6.20 -2.04 -10.45
C GLU A 296 5.65 -1.52 -9.12
N THR A 297 5.17 -2.40 -8.23
CA THR A 297 4.47 -1.99 -7.02
C THR A 297 5.30 -2.05 -5.74
N LYS A 298 6.17 -3.05 -5.59
CA LYS A 298 7.02 -3.20 -4.41
C LYS A 298 8.03 -2.05 -4.25
N PRO A 299 8.80 -1.64 -5.30
CA PRO A 299 9.81 -0.59 -5.14
C PRO A 299 9.28 0.76 -4.63
N PRO A 300 8.19 1.34 -5.18
CA PRO A 300 7.64 2.60 -4.65
C PRO A 300 7.15 2.50 -3.21
N ALA A 301 6.56 1.36 -2.81
CA ALA A 301 6.07 1.14 -1.45
C ALA A 301 7.23 1.04 -0.45
N ILE A 302 8.29 0.32 -0.80
CA ILE A 302 9.53 0.22 0.00
C ILE A 302 10.16 1.59 0.16
N GLU A 303 10.33 2.33 -0.94
CA GLU A 303 10.91 3.67 -0.95
C GLU A 303 10.13 4.62 -0.03
N ALA A 304 8.79 4.61 -0.10
CA ALA A 304 7.95 5.43 0.75
C ALA A 304 8.10 5.09 2.25
N ILE A 305 8.35 3.82 2.60
CA ILE A 305 8.61 3.40 3.98
C ILE A 305 9.99 3.91 4.43
N LEU A 306 11.02 3.70 3.62
CA LEU A 306 12.38 4.13 3.93
C LEU A 306 12.47 5.65 4.12
N GLN A 307 11.82 6.43 3.25
CA GLN A 307 11.77 7.90 3.34
C GLN A 307 11.01 8.38 4.57
N ARG A 308 9.96 7.66 4.98
CA ARG A 308 9.17 8.01 6.17
C ARG A 308 9.95 7.84 7.47
N TYR A 309 10.91 6.93 7.51
CA TYR A 309 11.72 6.61 8.69
C TYR A 309 13.21 6.68 8.40
N PRO A 310 13.77 7.87 8.11
CA PRO A 310 15.13 8.02 7.59
C PRO A 310 16.24 7.59 8.57
N GLU A 311 15.96 7.58 9.87
CA GLU A 311 16.95 7.20 10.91
C GLU A 311 16.81 5.74 11.37
N ARG A 312 15.77 4.99 10.88
CA ARG A 312 15.59 3.58 11.25
C ARG A 312 16.46 2.68 10.39
N ARG A 313 16.82 1.54 10.98
CA ARG A 313 17.47 0.45 10.26
C ARG A 313 16.43 -0.58 9.84
N PHE A 314 16.65 -1.17 8.67
CA PHE A 314 15.69 -2.09 8.08
C PHE A 314 16.31 -3.46 7.79
N ILE A 315 15.51 -4.50 8.00
CA ILE A 315 15.70 -5.84 7.45
C ILE A 315 14.66 -6.02 6.34
N LEU A 316 15.07 -6.53 5.19
CA LEU A 316 14.16 -6.90 4.11
C LEU A 316 14.04 -8.41 4.07
N ILE A 317 12.81 -8.95 4.05
CA ILE A 317 12.54 -10.39 4.03
C ILE A 317 11.58 -10.71 2.90
N GLY A 318 11.98 -11.61 2.00
CA GLY A 318 11.20 -12.03 0.84
C GLY A 318 11.54 -13.45 0.42
N ASP A 319 11.05 -13.86 -0.75
CA ASP A 319 11.28 -15.16 -1.32
C ASP A 319 12.08 -15.11 -2.63
N SER A 320 12.54 -16.28 -3.08
CA SER A 320 13.33 -16.42 -4.33
C SER A 320 12.47 -16.68 -5.57
N GLY A 321 11.17 -16.89 -5.44
CA GLY A 321 10.27 -17.23 -6.54
C GLY A 321 9.73 -16.01 -7.28
N GLU A 322 9.66 -14.88 -6.59
CA GLU A 322 9.28 -13.57 -7.16
C GLU A 322 10.52 -12.70 -7.44
N ASP A 323 10.29 -11.38 -7.58
CA ASP A 323 11.33 -10.38 -7.88
C ASP A 323 11.98 -9.79 -6.61
N ASP A 324 11.75 -10.37 -5.43
CA ASP A 324 12.26 -9.82 -4.16
C ASP A 324 13.79 -9.71 -4.12
N PRO A 325 14.58 -10.70 -4.61
CA PRO A 325 16.03 -10.56 -4.65
C PRO A 325 16.48 -9.32 -5.43
N GLU A 326 15.87 -9.07 -6.60
CA GLU A 326 16.18 -7.94 -7.48
C GLU A 326 15.78 -6.61 -6.84
N VAL A 327 14.57 -6.53 -6.31
CA VAL A 327 14.01 -5.33 -5.68
C VAL A 327 14.79 -4.96 -4.43
N TYR A 328 15.12 -5.93 -3.59
CA TYR A 328 15.82 -5.70 -2.34
C TYR A 328 17.30 -5.36 -2.53
N ALA A 329 17.98 -6.03 -3.47
CA ALA A 329 19.35 -5.67 -3.84
C ALA A 329 19.43 -4.23 -4.36
N GLN A 330 18.43 -3.81 -5.17
CA GLN A 330 18.37 -2.43 -5.65
C GLN A 330 18.09 -1.44 -4.51
N ALA A 331 17.19 -1.77 -3.59
CA ALA A 331 16.91 -0.95 -2.42
C ALA A 331 18.17 -0.78 -1.54
N LEU A 332 18.88 -1.88 -1.26
CA LEU A 332 20.12 -1.84 -0.48
C LEU A 332 21.19 -0.96 -1.12
N ARG A 333 21.37 -1.00 -2.44
CA ARG A 333 22.32 -0.11 -3.14
C ARG A 333 21.95 1.36 -3.03
N ARG A 334 20.66 1.68 -3.00
CA ARG A 334 20.19 3.08 -2.83
C ARG A 334 20.28 3.56 -1.38
N HIS A 335 20.06 2.66 -0.43
CA HIS A 335 19.97 2.96 1.00
C HIS A 335 20.90 2.12 1.87
N PRO A 336 22.24 2.09 1.58
CA PRO A 336 23.19 1.18 2.24
C PRO A 336 23.33 1.46 3.75
N LYS A 337 23.03 2.69 4.20
CA LYS A 337 23.08 3.05 5.63
C LYS A 337 21.83 2.64 6.38
N GLN A 338 20.69 2.53 5.70
CA GLN A 338 19.39 2.19 6.28
C GLN A 338 19.11 0.68 6.27
N ILE A 339 19.44 -0.01 5.17
CA ILE A 339 19.18 -1.44 5.04
C ILE A 339 20.35 -2.21 5.64
N ALA A 340 20.07 -2.91 6.71
CA ALA A 340 21.07 -3.66 7.46
C ALA A 340 21.33 -5.05 6.87
N ARG A 341 20.24 -5.73 6.43
CA ARG A 341 20.34 -7.08 5.90
C ARG A 341 19.12 -7.46 5.05
N ILE A 342 19.34 -8.34 4.10
CA ILE A 342 18.30 -8.96 3.26
C ILE A 342 18.27 -10.45 3.59
N PHE A 343 17.08 -11.00 3.80
CA PHE A 343 16.84 -12.42 3.93
C PHE A 343 15.92 -12.89 2.79
N ILE A 344 16.38 -13.86 2.01
CA ILE A 344 15.62 -14.44 0.89
C ILE A 344 15.32 -15.89 1.24
N ARG A 345 14.03 -16.22 1.38
CA ARG A 345 13.60 -17.60 1.54
C ARG A 345 13.79 -18.36 0.24
N ASN A 346 14.54 -19.45 0.30
CA ASN A 346 14.82 -20.28 -0.86
C ASN A 346 13.66 -21.22 -1.18
N ILE A 347 12.88 -20.88 -2.21
CA ILE A 347 11.79 -21.72 -2.73
C ILE A 347 12.08 -22.26 -4.13
N THR A 348 13.19 -21.84 -4.73
CA THR A 348 13.60 -22.25 -6.08
C THR A 348 14.64 -23.36 -6.08
N ALA A 349 15.00 -23.91 -4.91
CA ALA A 349 16.10 -24.84 -4.71
C ALA A 349 17.44 -24.32 -5.29
N GLY A 350 17.59 -23.00 -5.39
CA GLY A 350 18.79 -22.35 -5.88
C GLY A 350 19.90 -22.33 -4.84
N HIS A 351 21.12 -22.10 -5.29
CA HIS A 351 22.28 -21.92 -4.42
C HIS A 351 22.78 -20.48 -4.47
N ARG A 352 23.35 -20.00 -3.37
CA ARG A 352 23.88 -18.63 -3.29
C ARG A 352 24.86 -18.27 -4.41
N GLY A 353 25.60 -19.27 -4.92
CA GLY A 353 26.56 -19.12 -6.02
C GLY A 353 25.93 -19.12 -7.42
N ASP A 354 24.63 -19.37 -7.54
CA ASP A 354 23.99 -19.42 -8.84
C ASP A 354 24.08 -18.07 -9.56
N ALA A 355 24.15 -18.11 -10.89
CA ALA A 355 24.32 -16.94 -11.75
C ALA A 355 23.25 -15.85 -11.48
N ARG A 356 22.01 -16.26 -11.11
CA ARG A 356 20.94 -15.35 -10.75
C ARG A 356 21.34 -14.51 -9.53
N PHE A 357 21.64 -15.15 -8.40
CA PHE A 357 21.96 -14.46 -7.15
C PHE A 357 23.30 -13.71 -7.23
N SER A 358 24.32 -14.35 -7.85
CA SER A 358 25.62 -13.70 -8.05
C SER A 358 25.53 -12.40 -8.84
N LYS A 359 24.68 -12.38 -9.89
CA LYS A 359 24.43 -11.16 -10.66
C LYS A 359 23.66 -10.11 -9.87
N MET A 360 22.59 -10.51 -9.13
CA MET A 360 21.75 -9.58 -8.40
C MET A 360 22.45 -8.92 -7.22
N PHE A 361 23.22 -9.71 -6.48
CA PHE A 361 23.94 -9.24 -5.30
C PHE A 361 25.41 -8.86 -5.59
N ALA A 362 25.77 -8.72 -6.87
CA ALA A 362 27.11 -8.27 -7.26
C ALA A 362 27.44 -6.90 -6.62
N GLY A 363 28.63 -6.81 -6.01
CA GLY A 363 29.10 -5.61 -5.34
C GLY A 363 28.49 -5.34 -3.96
N LEU A 364 27.69 -6.27 -3.42
CA LEU A 364 27.23 -6.25 -2.04
C LEU A 364 28.07 -7.20 -1.20
N GLU A 365 28.31 -6.83 0.05
CA GLU A 365 29.04 -7.67 1.00
C GLU A 365 28.30 -8.96 1.30
N ALA A 366 29.06 -10.03 1.55
CA ALA A 366 28.50 -11.38 1.74
C ALA A 366 27.54 -11.45 2.94
N GLU A 367 27.77 -10.64 3.96
CA GLU A 367 27.00 -10.58 5.20
C GLU A 367 25.70 -9.78 5.06
N GLN A 368 25.58 -8.98 3.99
CA GLN A 368 24.40 -8.13 3.78
C GLN A 368 23.18 -8.89 3.29
N TRP A 369 23.34 -10.13 2.82
CA TRP A 369 22.22 -10.93 2.38
C TRP A 369 22.38 -12.42 2.71
N VAL A 370 21.28 -13.08 2.97
CA VAL A 370 21.20 -14.50 3.35
C VAL A 370 20.15 -15.19 2.49
N LEU A 371 20.52 -16.29 1.86
CA LEU A 371 19.57 -17.23 1.29
C LEU A 371 19.29 -18.30 2.36
N PHE A 372 18.02 -18.49 2.76
CA PHE A 372 17.65 -19.37 3.85
C PHE A 372 16.50 -20.30 3.49
N GLU A 373 16.46 -21.46 4.13
CA GLU A 373 15.35 -22.41 4.07
C GLU A 373 14.63 -22.50 5.41
N ASP A 374 15.37 -22.38 6.49
CA ASP A 374 14.84 -22.39 7.87
C ASP A 374 14.82 -21.00 8.47
N ALA A 375 13.69 -20.63 9.04
CA ALA A 375 13.45 -19.31 9.63
C ALA A 375 14.35 -19.00 10.87
N THR A 376 15.06 -19.98 11.40
CA THR A 376 16.07 -19.76 12.46
C THR A 376 17.25 -18.92 11.99
N ALA A 377 17.50 -18.87 10.67
CA ALA A 377 18.51 -18.00 10.07
C ALA A 377 18.19 -16.51 10.22
N ILE A 378 16.94 -16.16 10.46
CA ILE A 378 16.51 -14.76 10.59
C ILE A 378 16.89 -14.27 12.00
N ALA A 379 17.85 -13.35 12.03
CA ALA A 379 18.36 -12.73 13.26
C ALA A 379 18.41 -11.20 13.10
N ALA A 380 18.32 -10.48 14.21
CA ALA A 380 18.60 -9.06 14.24
C ALA A 380 20.09 -8.83 13.92
N PRO A 381 20.43 -7.80 13.11
CA PRO A 381 21.80 -7.44 12.79
C PRO A 381 22.54 -6.87 13.99
#